data_f56683d881a82bf249be17f778daa294
#
_entry.id   f56683d881a82bf249be17f778daa294
#
_cell.length_a   1.000
_cell.length_b   1.000
_cell.length_c   1.000
_cell.angle_alpha   90.00
_cell.angle_beta   90.00
_cell.angle_gamma   90.00
#
_symmetry.space_group_name_H-M   'P 1'
#
loop_
_entity.id
_entity.type
_entity.pdbx_description
1 polymer ?
#
loop_
_entity_poly.entity_id
_entity_poly.type
_entity_poly.pdbx_seq_one_letter_code
_entity_poly.pdbx_strand_id
1 'polypeptide(L)'
;MLRLGMTNPPYILHHLPAIAEFLRPPNVFSFIHIPVQSGSNRVLHAMCREYTVEEFCTVCDYLLEHCPGVTIATDIIVGFPGETEEDHQQTMQLLQKYNLPVVNVSKFFPRPGTPAASMARLSTAIIKKRSSELSQWFKGIMPYEKYEGRVMMVWIGSEVADAFLVGHTKSYIKVLVKGEESLRGRRVVVKITEVHRFHVVGDVVDASPSFVVPSCSPDELDEQMRVIYGSAVCSTKKSIETD
;
A
#
# COMPACT_ATOMS: atom_id res chain seq x y z
N MET A 1 7.33 6.16 14.39
CA MET A 1 6.85 5.00 13.62
C MET A 1 7.99 4.43 12.79
N LEU A 2 8.12 3.11 12.80
CA LEU A 2 9.09 2.36 11.99
C LEU A 2 8.38 1.75 10.77
N ARG A 3 9.01 1.82 9.60
CA ARG A 3 8.53 1.18 8.37
C ARG A 3 9.60 0.21 7.88
N LEU A 4 9.20 -1.05 7.66
CA LEU A 4 10.05 -1.99 6.96
C LEU A 4 10.18 -1.56 5.50
N GLY A 5 11.40 -1.52 4.99
CA GLY A 5 11.67 -1.11 3.62
C GLY A 5 11.31 -2.20 2.60
N MET A 6 11.94 -2.15 1.46
CA MET A 6 11.79 -3.14 0.40
C MET A 6 12.50 -4.45 0.76
N THR A 7 11.88 -5.57 0.44
CA THR A 7 12.47 -6.92 0.53
C THR A 7 12.15 -7.71 -0.74
N ASN A 8 12.88 -8.79 -0.96
CA ASN A 8 12.61 -9.72 -2.07
C ASN A 8 12.03 -11.04 -1.54
N PRO A 9 11.16 -11.73 -2.32
CA PRO A 9 10.51 -12.97 -1.91
C PRO A 9 11.47 -14.02 -1.30
N PRO A 10 12.63 -14.36 -1.88
CA PRO A 10 13.49 -15.42 -1.35
C PRO A 10 14.02 -15.11 0.05
N TYR A 11 14.24 -13.85 0.39
CA TYR A 11 14.81 -13.49 1.69
C TYR A 11 13.80 -13.58 2.84
N ILE A 12 12.50 -13.45 2.55
CA ILE A 12 11.47 -13.46 3.59
C ILE A 12 10.72 -14.78 3.71
N LEU A 13 10.78 -15.67 2.70
CA LEU A 13 10.09 -16.95 2.70
C LEU A 13 10.35 -17.78 3.97
N HIS A 14 11.61 -17.81 4.43
CA HIS A 14 12.00 -18.55 5.62
C HIS A 14 11.73 -17.81 6.93
N HIS A 15 11.27 -16.55 6.86
CA HIS A 15 11.12 -15.66 8.01
C HIS A 15 9.70 -15.11 8.14
N LEU A 16 8.72 -15.66 7.45
CA LEU A 16 7.34 -15.16 7.41
C LEU A 16 6.71 -15.00 8.80
N PRO A 17 6.84 -15.97 9.75
CA PRO A 17 6.29 -15.79 11.10
C PRO A 17 6.94 -14.61 11.84
N ALA A 18 8.26 -14.47 11.74
CA ALA A 18 8.98 -13.37 12.39
C ALA A 18 8.61 -12.01 11.77
N ILE A 19 8.41 -11.94 10.44
CA ILE A 19 7.95 -10.72 9.77
C ILE A 19 6.54 -10.37 10.20
N ALA A 20 5.62 -11.34 10.28
CA ALA A 20 4.26 -11.11 10.73
C ALA A 20 4.23 -10.58 12.18
N GLU A 21 5.04 -11.17 13.06
CA GLU A 21 5.19 -10.69 14.43
C GLU A 21 5.79 -9.28 14.50
N PHE A 22 6.81 -9.00 13.68
CA PHE A 22 7.44 -7.68 13.60
C PHE A 22 6.47 -6.57 13.16
N LEU A 23 5.49 -6.87 12.32
CA LEU A 23 4.51 -5.89 11.83
C LEU A 23 3.40 -5.55 12.84
N ARG A 24 3.25 -6.32 13.94
CA ARG A 24 2.19 -6.13 14.94
C ARG A 24 2.35 -4.90 15.84
N PRO A 25 3.54 -4.57 16.37
CA PRO A 25 3.70 -3.50 17.35
C PRO A 25 3.12 -2.16 16.88
N PRO A 26 2.53 -1.35 17.76
CA PRO A 26 1.84 -0.12 17.38
C PRO A 26 2.76 0.97 16.82
N ASN A 27 4.06 0.87 17.08
CA ASN A 27 5.09 1.77 16.59
C ASN A 27 5.74 1.30 15.26
N VAL A 28 5.24 0.20 14.67
CA VAL A 28 5.65 -0.31 13.35
C VAL A 28 4.47 -0.18 12.40
N PHE A 29 4.68 0.29 11.19
CA PHE A 29 3.65 0.28 10.16
C PHE A 29 3.40 -1.15 9.65
N SER A 30 2.14 -1.55 9.52
CA SER A 30 1.74 -2.80 8.87
C SER A 30 1.79 -2.61 7.35
N PHE A 31 3.00 -2.49 6.85
CA PHE A 31 3.31 -2.24 5.44
C PHE A 31 4.58 -2.98 5.06
N ILE A 32 4.57 -3.59 3.89
CA ILE A 32 5.75 -4.24 3.32
C ILE A 32 5.79 -4.06 1.80
N HIS A 33 6.99 -3.81 1.26
CA HIS A 33 7.20 -3.69 -0.17
C HIS A 33 7.94 -4.91 -0.69
N ILE A 34 7.27 -5.70 -1.55
CA ILE A 34 7.75 -6.97 -2.10
C ILE A 34 7.64 -6.90 -3.63
N PRO A 35 8.69 -6.47 -4.33
CA PRO A 35 8.68 -6.38 -5.79
C PRO A 35 8.59 -7.76 -6.43
N VAL A 36 7.51 -8.05 -7.18
CA VAL A 36 7.40 -9.29 -7.96
C VAL A 36 7.99 -9.16 -9.36
N GLN A 37 8.00 -8.00 -9.92
CA GLN A 37 8.54 -7.61 -11.25
C GLN A 37 7.74 -8.16 -12.44
N SER A 38 7.27 -9.41 -12.42
CA SER A 38 6.44 -10.05 -13.45
C SER A 38 5.59 -11.17 -12.85
N GLY A 39 4.44 -11.43 -13.42
CA GLY A 39 3.60 -12.60 -13.11
C GLY A 39 3.95 -13.84 -13.93
N SER A 40 5.04 -13.84 -14.69
CA SER A 40 5.50 -14.96 -15.48
C SER A 40 6.85 -15.49 -14.99
N ASN A 41 6.91 -16.79 -14.63
CA ASN A 41 8.15 -17.43 -14.22
C ASN A 41 9.21 -17.41 -15.33
N ARG A 42 8.78 -17.50 -16.59
CA ARG A 42 9.67 -17.38 -17.75
C ARG A 42 10.37 -16.01 -17.80
N VAL A 43 9.63 -14.95 -17.55
CA VAL A 43 10.17 -13.57 -17.52
C VAL A 43 11.04 -13.37 -16.28
N LEU A 44 10.64 -13.87 -15.12
CA LEU A 44 11.43 -13.81 -13.89
C LEU A 44 12.78 -14.50 -14.07
N HIS A 45 12.80 -15.68 -14.66
CA HIS A 45 14.02 -16.40 -14.99
C HIS A 45 14.91 -15.60 -15.95
N ALA A 46 14.33 -15.01 -17.01
CA ALA A 46 15.06 -14.17 -17.96
C ALA A 46 15.59 -12.88 -17.34
N MET A 47 14.96 -12.38 -16.27
CA MET A 47 15.46 -11.28 -15.43
C MET A 47 16.51 -11.71 -14.42
N CYS A 48 16.89 -12.98 -14.38
CA CYS A 48 17.76 -13.58 -13.35
C CYS A 48 17.22 -13.36 -11.93
N ARG A 49 15.90 -13.51 -11.74
CA ARG A 49 15.29 -13.49 -10.41
C ARG A 49 15.35 -14.87 -9.78
N GLU A 50 15.75 -14.91 -8.51
CA GLU A 50 15.95 -16.15 -7.75
C GLU A 50 14.68 -16.62 -7.03
N TYR A 51 13.50 -16.28 -7.59
CA TYR A 51 12.20 -16.63 -7.03
C TYR A 51 11.15 -16.82 -8.15
N THR A 52 10.10 -17.52 -7.80
CA THR A 52 8.96 -17.80 -8.66
C THR A 52 7.73 -16.98 -8.28
N VAL A 53 6.72 -16.97 -9.15
CA VAL A 53 5.42 -16.35 -8.89
C VAL A 53 4.72 -17.07 -7.72
N GLU A 54 4.87 -18.39 -7.62
CA GLU A 54 4.29 -19.21 -6.55
C GLU A 54 4.88 -18.85 -5.18
N GLU A 55 6.18 -18.59 -5.11
CA GLU A 55 6.85 -18.14 -3.89
C GLU A 55 6.37 -16.74 -3.49
N PHE A 56 6.20 -15.82 -4.44
CA PHE A 56 5.58 -14.53 -4.17
C PHE A 56 4.15 -14.69 -3.66
N CYS A 57 3.35 -15.58 -4.27
CA CYS A 57 2.00 -15.88 -3.81
C CYS A 57 2.00 -16.41 -2.38
N THR A 58 2.90 -17.35 -2.05
CA THR A 58 3.04 -17.90 -0.69
C THR A 58 3.31 -16.79 0.34
N VAL A 59 4.18 -15.84 0.00
CA VAL A 59 4.47 -14.68 0.87
C VAL A 59 3.22 -13.81 1.04
N CYS A 60 2.52 -13.48 -0.04
CA CYS A 60 1.31 -12.65 0.01
C CYS A 60 0.20 -13.34 0.81
N ASP A 61 -0.08 -14.60 0.52
CA ASP A 61 -1.14 -15.37 1.18
C ASP A 61 -0.88 -15.46 2.68
N TYR A 62 0.36 -15.77 3.09
CA TYR A 62 0.75 -15.83 4.50
C TYR A 62 0.57 -14.48 5.21
N LEU A 63 1.06 -13.39 4.63
CA LEU A 63 0.99 -12.07 5.25
C LEU A 63 -0.45 -11.54 5.33
N LEU A 64 -1.29 -11.78 4.32
CA LEU A 64 -2.70 -11.39 4.34
C LEU A 64 -3.49 -12.17 5.39
N GLU A 65 -3.15 -13.43 5.63
CA GLU A 65 -3.78 -14.26 6.65
C GLU A 65 -3.34 -13.89 8.08
N HIS A 66 -2.02 -13.69 8.30
CA HIS A 66 -1.46 -13.51 9.64
C HIS A 66 -1.26 -12.06 10.07
N CYS A 67 -1.42 -11.11 9.16
CA CYS A 67 -1.35 -9.67 9.41
C CYS A 67 -2.58 -8.96 8.83
N PRO A 68 -3.78 -9.13 9.41
CA PRO A 68 -4.98 -8.45 8.94
C PRO A 68 -4.75 -6.95 8.75
N GLY A 69 -5.21 -6.40 7.63
CA GLY A 69 -5.02 -4.99 7.29
C GLY A 69 -3.61 -4.60 6.83
N VAL A 70 -2.70 -5.54 6.61
CA VAL A 70 -1.37 -5.24 6.05
C VAL A 70 -1.49 -4.68 4.63
N THR A 71 -0.72 -3.66 4.33
CA THR A 71 -0.55 -3.15 2.98
C THR A 71 0.69 -3.78 2.35
N ILE A 72 0.49 -4.55 1.28
CA ILE A 72 1.57 -5.07 0.44
C ILE A 72 1.71 -4.16 -0.78
N ALA A 73 2.91 -3.63 -0.98
CA ALA A 73 3.29 -2.89 -2.18
C ALA A 73 4.13 -3.79 -3.09
N THR A 74 4.00 -3.63 -4.41
CA THR A 74 4.80 -4.38 -5.39
C THR A 74 5.23 -3.51 -6.56
N ASP A 75 6.22 -3.99 -7.31
CA ASP A 75 6.70 -3.37 -8.53
C ASP A 75 6.50 -4.33 -9.71
N ILE A 76 6.18 -3.77 -10.88
CA ILE A 76 6.06 -4.48 -12.15
C ILE A 76 6.94 -3.78 -13.19
N ILE A 77 7.69 -4.57 -13.94
CA ILE A 77 8.43 -4.11 -15.12
C ILE A 77 7.71 -4.61 -16.36
N VAL A 78 7.25 -3.68 -17.19
CA VAL A 78 6.58 -3.96 -18.46
C VAL A 78 7.56 -3.85 -19.62
N GLY A 79 7.49 -4.79 -20.52
CA GLY A 79 8.27 -4.74 -21.78
C GLY A 79 9.71 -5.22 -21.62
N PHE A 80 9.97 -6.15 -20.72
CA PHE A 80 11.25 -6.84 -20.65
C PHE A 80 11.51 -7.57 -22.00
N PRO A 81 12.76 -7.61 -22.51
CA PRO A 81 13.08 -8.30 -23.74
C PRO A 81 12.58 -9.75 -23.77
N GLY A 82 11.85 -10.10 -24.83
CA GLY A 82 11.26 -11.42 -24.98
C GLY A 82 9.94 -11.66 -24.25
N GLU A 83 9.41 -10.68 -23.48
CA GLU A 83 8.07 -10.79 -22.87
C GLU A 83 7.00 -10.98 -23.95
N THR A 84 6.21 -12.06 -23.88
CA THR A 84 5.10 -12.35 -24.78
C THR A 84 3.79 -11.71 -24.31
N GLU A 85 2.74 -11.80 -25.12
CA GLU A 85 1.40 -11.38 -24.68
C GLU A 85 0.89 -12.25 -23.54
N GLU A 86 1.19 -13.54 -23.58
CA GLU A 86 0.82 -14.51 -22.55
C GLU A 86 1.47 -14.20 -21.21
N ASP A 87 2.77 -13.82 -21.19
CA ASP A 87 3.45 -13.39 -19.96
C ASP A 87 2.81 -12.12 -19.37
N HIS A 88 2.43 -11.17 -20.24
CA HIS A 88 1.75 -9.97 -19.81
C HIS A 88 0.38 -10.29 -19.17
N GLN A 89 -0.39 -11.20 -19.79
CA GLN A 89 -1.67 -11.65 -19.22
C GLN A 89 -1.51 -12.38 -17.90
N GLN A 90 -0.48 -13.20 -17.71
CA GLN A 90 -0.16 -13.82 -16.42
C GLN A 90 0.14 -12.74 -15.36
N THR A 91 0.84 -11.67 -15.73
CA THR A 91 1.09 -10.54 -14.83
C THR A 91 -0.21 -9.83 -14.44
N MET A 92 -1.11 -9.59 -15.40
CA MET A 92 -2.43 -9.01 -15.14
C MET A 92 -3.26 -9.89 -14.21
N GLN A 93 -3.29 -11.20 -14.43
CA GLN A 93 -4.02 -12.17 -13.59
C GLN A 93 -3.49 -12.17 -12.15
N LEU A 94 -2.18 -12.15 -11.95
CA LEU A 94 -1.56 -12.07 -10.64
C LEU A 94 -2.00 -10.81 -9.88
N LEU A 95 -1.96 -9.66 -10.53
CA LEU A 95 -2.36 -8.38 -9.94
C LEU A 95 -3.86 -8.35 -9.61
N GLN A 96 -4.71 -8.90 -10.48
CA GLN A 96 -6.14 -9.03 -10.25
C GLN A 96 -6.47 -9.96 -9.08
N LYS A 97 -5.73 -11.06 -8.93
CA LYS A 97 -5.90 -12.01 -7.81
C LYS A 97 -5.74 -11.31 -6.45
N TYR A 98 -4.71 -10.51 -6.30
CA TYR A 98 -4.40 -9.88 -5.00
C TYR A 98 -4.99 -8.50 -4.83
N ASN A 99 -5.33 -7.80 -5.90
CA ASN A 99 -5.88 -6.44 -5.88
C ASN A 99 -5.10 -5.49 -4.94
N LEU A 100 -3.76 -5.53 -5.05
CA LEU A 100 -2.86 -4.80 -4.16
C LEU A 100 -3.08 -3.28 -4.27
N PRO A 101 -3.13 -2.56 -3.14
CA PRO A 101 -3.41 -1.12 -3.13
C PRO A 101 -2.26 -0.27 -3.71
N VAL A 102 -1.04 -0.80 -3.69
CA VAL A 102 0.17 -0.09 -4.17
C VAL A 102 0.90 -0.96 -5.19
N VAL A 103 0.87 -0.54 -6.45
CA VAL A 103 1.59 -1.18 -7.56
C VAL A 103 2.37 -0.10 -8.32
N ASN A 104 3.68 -0.21 -8.33
CA ASN A 104 4.55 0.66 -9.12
C ASN A 104 4.81 0.01 -10.48
N VAL A 105 4.36 0.66 -11.54
CA VAL A 105 4.53 0.18 -12.91
C VAL A 105 5.67 0.94 -13.58
N SER A 106 6.71 0.21 -13.97
CA SER A 106 7.85 0.72 -14.70
C SER A 106 7.98 0.07 -16.07
N LYS A 107 8.39 0.84 -17.07
CA LYS A 107 8.81 0.27 -18.36
C LYS A 107 10.23 -0.23 -18.23
N PHE A 108 10.54 -1.34 -18.88
CA PHE A 108 11.91 -1.83 -18.93
C PHE A 108 12.85 -0.76 -19.49
N PHE A 109 13.90 -0.48 -18.76
CA PHE A 109 14.99 0.39 -19.19
C PHE A 109 16.31 -0.38 -19.14
N PRO A 110 17.00 -0.56 -20.30
CA PRO A 110 18.25 -1.30 -20.36
C PRO A 110 19.36 -0.54 -19.62
N ARG A 111 19.99 -1.19 -18.67
CA ARG A 111 21.15 -0.63 -17.97
C ARG A 111 22.43 -1.02 -18.71
N PRO A 112 23.33 -0.08 -19.06
CA PRO A 112 24.60 -0.40 -19.67
C PRO A 112 25.37 -1.46 -18.88
N GLY A 113 26.04 -2.37 -19.60
CA GLY A 113 26.83 -3.45 -18.99
C GLY A 113 26.03 -4.67 -18.50
N THR A 114 24.70 -4.67 -18.67
CA THR A 114 23.88 -5.84 -18.32
C THR A 114 23.58 -6.70 -19.54
N PRO A 115 23.41 -8.05 -19.40
CA PRO A 115 23.00 -8.92 -20.50
C PRO A 115 21.69 -8.46 -21.16
N ALA A 116 20.74 -7.98 -20.37
CA ALA A 116 19.46 -7.48 -20.86
C ALA A 116 19.58 -6.25 -21.79
N ALA A 117 20.66 -5.48 -21.69
CA ALA A 117 20.90 -4.33 -22.57
C ALA A 117 21.20 -4.74 -24.03
N SER A 118 21.72 -5.95 -24.26
CA SER A 118 22.03 -6.51 -25.58
C SER A 118 20.89 -7.33 -26.19
N MET A 119 19.84 -7.62 -25.43
CA MET A 119 18.70 -8.39 -25.89
C MET A 119 17.84 -7.59 -26.90
N ALA A 120 17.17 -8.29 -27.82
CA ALA A 120 16.23 -7.71 -28.76
C ALA A 120 15.03 -7.09 -28.02
N ARG A 121 14.85 -5.78 -28.17
CA ARG A 121 13.79 -5.04 -27.47
C ARG A 121 12.44 -5.26 -28.13
N LEU A 122 11.40 -5.23 -27.33
CA LEU A 122 10.03 -5.12 -27.83
C LEU A 122 9.81 -3.75 -28.49
N SER A 123 8.88 -3.70 -29.44
CA SER A 123 8.51 -2.43 -30.05
C SER A 123 7.92 -1.46 -29.00
N THR A 124 8.19 -0.18 -29.18
CA THR A 124 7.65 0.88 -28.29
C THR A 124 6.12 0.86 -28.25
N ALA A 125 5.47 0.48 -29.37
CA ALA A 125 4.02 0.38 -29.45
C ALA A 125 3.48 -0.72 -28.49
N ILE A 126 4.10 -1.90 -28.44
CA ILE A 126 3.72 -2.99 -27.54
C ILE A 126 3.92 -2.55 -26.09
N ILE A 127 5.07 -1.99 -25.77
CA ILE A 127 5.38 -1.54 -24.39
C ILE A 127 4.37 -0.47 -23.95
N LYS A 128 4.04 0.47 -24.83
CA LYS A 128 3.06 1.53 -24.53
C LYS A 128 1.67 0.95 -24.31
N LYS A 129 1.22 0.01 -25.17
CA LYS A 129 -0.07 -0.68 -25.02
C LYS A 129 -0.17 -1.36 -23.66
N ARG A 130 0.77 -2.26 -23.33
CA ARG A 130 0.78 -3.02 -22.07
C ARG A 130 0.86 -2.14 -20.84
N SER A 131 1.74 -1.14 -20.87
CA SER A 131 1.86 -0.17 -19.76
C SER A 131 0.57 0.64 -19.56
N SER A 132 -0.12 1.01 -20.65
CA SER A 132 -1.39 1.72 -20.60
C SER A 132 -2.50 0.83 -20.04
N GLU A 133 -2.61 -0.41 -20.51
CA GLU A 133 -3.59 -1.39 -20.04
C GLU A 133 -3.47 -1.63 -18.52
N LEU A 134 -2.26 -1.90 -18.04
CA LEU A 134 -2.00 -2.09 -16.62
C LEU A 134 -2.31 -0.83 -15.80
N SER A 135 -1.91 0.33 -16.30
CA SER A 135 -2.18 1.61 -15.63
C SER A 135 -3.68 1.96 -15.60
N GLN A 136 -4.43 1.63 -16.64
CA GLN A 136 -5.88 1.84 -16.66
C GLN A 136 -6.59 0.92 -15.69
N TRP A 137 -6.25 -0.38 -15.68
CA TRP A 137 -6.78 -1.31 -14.70
C TRP A 137 -6.49 -0.82 -13.27
N PHE A 138 -5.24 -0.46 -12.99
CA PHE A 138 -4.84 0.00 -11.67
C PHE A 138 -5.56 1.28 -11.23
N LYS A 139 -5.81 2.22 -12.15
CA LYS A 139 -6.58 3.45 -11.86
C LYS A 139 -8.04 3.17 -11.54
N GLY A 140 -8.61 2.09 -12.06
CA GLY A 140 -9.99 1.68 -11.78
C GLY A 140 -10.20 1.09 -10.38
N ILE A 141 -9.14 0.78 -9.65
CA ILE A 141 -9.24 0.23 -8.30
C ILE A 141 -9.39 1.36 -7.27
N MET A 142 -10.33 1.22 -6.35
CA MET A 142 -10.54 2.13 -5.20
C MET A 142 -10.29 1.38 -3.88
N PRO A 143 -9.02 1.14 -3.49
CA PRO A 143 -8.69 0.25 -2.38
C PRO A 143 -9.09 0.82 -1.02
N TYR A 144 -9.35 2.12 -0.94
CA TYR A 144 -9.61 2.81 0.31
C TYR A 144 -11.09 3.18 0.51
N GLU A 145 -11.99 2.83 -0.41
CA GLU A 145 -13.43 3.15 -0.35
C GLU A 145 -14.07 2.72 0.97
N LYS A 146 -13.67 1.57 1.50
CA LYS A 146 -14.16 1.03 2.78
C LYS A 146 -13.83 1.92 4.01
N TYR A 147 -12.97 2.91 3.88
CA TYR A 147 -12.55 3.78 4.98
C TYR A 147 -13.34 5.09 5.05
N GLU A 148 -14.20 5.40 4.09
CA GLU A 148 -15.04 6.58 4.11
C GLU A 148 -15.92 6.62 5.37
N GLY A 149 -15.93 7.75 6.06
CA GLY A 149 -16.65 7.95 7.32
C GLY A 149 -16.01 7.28 8.55
N ARG A 150 -14.96 6.46 8.39
CA ARG A 150 -14.29 5.82 9.52
C ARG A 150 -13.42 6.80 10.30
N VAL A 151 -13.24 6.48 11.57
CA VAL A 151 -12.35 7.20 12.49
C VAL A 151 -11.10 6.36 12.68
N MET A 152 -9.94 6.96 12.37
CA MET A 152 -8.68 6.24 12.32
C MET A 152 -7.58 6.97 13.08
N MET A 153 -6.64 6.21 13.65
CA MET A 153 -5.40 6.74 14.18
C MET A 153 -4.43 7.06 13.05
N VAL A 154 -3.89 8.27 13.06
CA VAL A 154 -2.97 8.78 12.04
C VAL A 154 -1.72 9.36 12.70
N TRP A 155 -0.57 9.00 12.20
CA TRP A 155 0.72 9.58 12.60
C TRP A 155 1.11 10.64 11.59
N ILE A 156 1.16 11.90 12.03
CA ILE A 156 1.53 13.04 11.18
C ILE A 156 3.05 13.08 11.01
N GLY A 157 3.49 13.06 9.75
CA GLY A 157 4.89 13.18 9.37
C GLY A 157 5.37 14.62 9.25
N SER A 158 6.54 14.77 8.65
CA SER A 158 7.12 16.08 8.30
C SER A 158 6.68 16.57 6.91
N GLU A 159 6.13 15.69 6.09
CA GLU A 159 5.70 16.00 4.72
C GLU A 159 4.45 16.90 4.72
N VAL A 160 4.39 17.80 3.74
CA VAL A 160 3.24 18.66 3.46
C VAL A 160 2.86 18.48 1.99
N ALA A 161 1.58 18.42 1.72
CA ALA A 161 1.03 18.40 0.37
C ALA A 161 0.05 19.57 0.23
N ASP A 162 0.45 20.60 -0.52
CA ASP A 162 -0.26 21.89 -0.61
C ASP A 162 -0.54 22.50 0.78
N ALA A 163 -1.80 22.60 1.17
CA ALA A 163 -2.24 23.13 2.47
C ALA A 163 -2.49 22.03 3.51
N PHE A 164 -2.16 20.76 3.22
CA PHE A 164 -2.42 19.64 4.09
C PHE A 164 -1.14 19.10 4.74
N LEU A 165 -1.25 18.73 6.00
CA LEU A 165 -0.27 17.86 6.65
C LEU A 165 -0.45 16.44 6.13
N VAL A 166 0.65 15.72 5.94
CA VAL A 166 0.63 14.33 5.51
C VAL A 166 0.88 13.42 6.71
N GLY A 167 -0.08 12.54 6.94
CA GLY A 167 0.05 11.47 7.92
C GLY A 167 -0.15 10.09 7.29
N HIS A 168 0.06 9.06 8.09
CA HIS A 168 -0.16 7.68 7.68
C HIS A 168 -0.89 6.92 8.78
N THR A 169 -1.82 6.05 8.39
CA THR A 169 -2.45 5.08 9.30
C THR A 169 -1.48 3.96 9.66
N LYS A 170 -1.88 3.06 10.55
CA LYS A 170 -1.12 1.84 10.88
C LYS A 170 -0.84 0.98 9.63
N SER A 171 -1.77 0.90 8.68
CA SER A 171 -1.62 0.25 7.37
C SER A 171 -0.81 1.05 6.36
N TYR A 172 -0.20 2.15 6.76
CA TYR A 172 0.56 3.06 5.90
C TYR A 172 -0.27 3.73 4.80
N ILE A 173 -1.59 3.85 4.98
CA ILE A 173 -2.44 4.62 4.08
C ILE A 173 -2.10 6.10 4.26
N LYS A 174 -1.84 6.80 3.16
CA LYS A 174 -1.59 8.25 3.17
C LYS A 174 -2.86 9.00 3.49
N VAL A 175 -2.82 9.86 4.50
CA VAL A 175 -3.94 10.70 4.96
C VAL A 175 -3.53 12.16 4.84
N LEU A 176 -4.34 12.93 4.14
CA LEU A 176 -4.21 14.39 4.08
C LEU A 176 -5.10 15.00 5.16
N VAL A 177 -4.51 15.79 6.03
CA VAL A 177 -5.19 16.37 7.20
C VAL A 177 -5.03 17.87 7.20
N LYS A 178 -6.15 18.60 7.32
CA LYS A 178 -6.09 20.03 7.61
C LYS A 178 -5.72 20.23 9.08
N GLY A 179 -4.73 21.05 9.35
CA GLY A 179 -4.30 21.29 10.72
C GLY A 179 -3.07 22.18 10.81
N GLU A 180 -2.73 22.53 12.04
CA GLU A 180 -1.56 23.36 12.35
C GLU A 180 -0.28 22.55 12.33
N GLU A 181 0.83 23.20 12.06
CA GLU A 181 2.17 22.59 12.09
C GLU A 181 2.52 21.94 13.44
N SER A 182 1.90 22.39 14.52
CA SER A 182 2.03 21.83 15.88
C SER A 182 1.64 20.35 15.97
N LEU A 183 0.91 19.82 14.99
CA LEU A 183 0.52 18.40 14.91
C LEU A 183 1.63 17.52 14.33
N ARG A 184 2.68 18.08 13.74
CA ARG A 184 3.79 17.28 13.19
C ARG A 184 4.46 16.44 14.27
N GLY A 185 4.79 15.22 13.92
CA GLY A 185 5.39 14.23 14.83
C GLY A 185 4.42 13.63 15.85
N ARG A 186 3.16 14.05 15.83
CA ARG A 186 2.12 13.53 16.74
C ARG A 186 1.30 12.45 16.09
N ARG A 187 0.67 11.66 16.92
CA ARG A 187 -0.48 10.83 16.54
C ARG A 187 -1.76 11.61 16.81
N VAL A 188 -2.70 11.52 15.92
CA VAL A 188 -4.01 12.18 16.01
C VAL A 188 -5.10 11.19 15.60
N VAL A 189 -6.31 11.43 16.05
CA VAL A 189 -7.49 10.70 15.59
C VAL A 189 -8.17 11.51 14.50
N VAL A 190 -8.42 10.89 13.36
CA VAL A 190 -8.94 11.54 12.15
C VAL A 190 -10.19 10.81 11.69
N LYS A 191 -11.26 11.55 11.41
CA LYS A 191 -12.41 11.05 10.68
C LYS A 191 -12.19 11.24 9.18
N ILE A 192 -12.22 10.14 8.43
CA ILE A 192 -12.07 10.18 6.98
C ILE A 192 -13.31 10.77 6.34
N THR A 193 -13.14 11.82 5.56
CA THR A 193 -14.21 12.57 4.89
C THR A 193 -14.25 12.36 3.38
N GLU A 194 -13.08 12.06 2.78
CA GLU A 194 -12.98 11.83 1.34
C GLU A 194 -12.00 10.68 1.06
N VAL A 195 -12.31 9.91 0.03
CA VAL A 195 -11.48 8.77 -0.39
C VAL A 195 -11.05 8.95 -1.84
N HIS A 196 -9.74 8.86 -2.05
CA HIS A 196 -9.12 8.92 -3.37
C HIS A 196 -8.31 7.63 -3.64
N ARG A 197 -7.88 7.48 -4.89
CA ARG A 197 -7.10 6.30 -5.31
C ARG A 197 -5.80 6.11 -4.54
N PHE A 198 -5.09 7.18 -4.19
CA PHE A 198 -3.74 7.12 -3.62
C PHE A 198 -3.65 7.66 -2.19
N HIS A 199 -4.72 8.25 -1.68
CA HIS A 199 -4.79 8.84 -0.35
C HIS A 199 -6.24 8.99 0.09
N VAL A 200 -6.41 9.29 1.35
CA VAL A 200 -7.68 9.72 1.91
C VAL A 200 -7.52 11.11 2.53
N VAL A 201 -8.62 11.83 2.68
CA VAL A 201 -8.66 13.14 3.37
C VAL A 201 -9.48 12.98 4.64
N GLY A 202 -9.13 13.69 5.69
CA GLY A 202 -9.91 13.65 6.91
C GLY A 202 -9.68 14.83 7.85
N ASP A 203 -10.61 14.97 8.79
CA ASP A 203 -10.60 16.01 9.80
C ASP A 203 -10.15 15.46 11.16
N VAL A 204 -9.36 16.22 11.89
CA VAL A 204 -8.91 15.86 13.23
C VAL A 204 -10.09 15.91 14.20
N VAL A 205 -10.34 14.79 14.86
CA VAL A 205 -11.35 14.68 15.94
C VAL A 205 -10.71 14.71 17.33
N ASP A 206 -9.46 14.24 17.44
CA ASP A 206 -8.68 14.32 18.67
C ASP A 206 -7.19 14.53 18.33
N ALA A 207 -6.65 15.64 18.79
CA ALA A 207 -5.26 16.02 18.56
C ALA A 207 -4.28 15.46 19.61
N SER A 208 -4.78 14.93 20.71
CA SER A 208 -3.95 14.43 21.82
C SER A 208 -4.62 13.21 22.47
N PRO A 209 -4.80 12.11 21.72
CA PRO A 209 -5.47 10.94 22.25
C PRO A 209 -4.73 10.39 23.48
N SER A 210 -5.44 10.26 24.59
CA SER A 210 -4.88 9.86 25.89
C SER A 210 -4.71 8.36 26.05
N PHE A 211 -5.29 7.55 25.14
CA PHE A 211 -5.19 6.10 25.25
C PHE A 211 -3.88 5.53 24.69
N VAL A 212 -3.46 4.42 25.25
CA VAL A 212 -2.30 3.67 24.76
C VAL A 212 -2.74 2.85 23.56
N VAL A 213 -2.03 3.00 22.43
CA VAL A 213 -2.28 2.18 21.25
C VAL A 213 -1.84 0.75 21.56
N PRO A 214 -2.75 -0.22 21.60
CA PRO A 214 -2.39 -1.60 21.89
C PRO A 214 -1.57 -2.22 20.75
N SER A 215 -0.86 -3.30 21.05
CA SER A 215 -0.22 -4.14 20.03
C SER A 215 -1.28 -5.02 19.36
N CYS A 216 -1.95 -4.46 18.38
CA CYS A 216 -3.04 -5.12 17.65
C CYS A 216 -2.91 -4.92 16.15
N SER A 217 -3.71 -5.65 15.39
CA SER A 217 -3.80 -5.46 13.94
C SER A 217 -4.41 -4.09 13.60
N PRO A 218 -4.19 -3.58 12.37
CA PRO A 218 -4.83 -2.35 11.92
C PRO A 218 -6.35 -2.38 12.00
N ASP A 219 -6.99 -3.52 11.67
CA ASP A 219 -8.44 -3.64 11.69
C ASP A 219 -8.99 -3.61 13.12
N GLU A 220 -8.27 -4.22 14.09
CA GLU A 220 -8.63 -4.13 15.52
C GLU A 220 -8.47 -2.71 16.04
N LEU A 221 -7.43 -1.99 15.63
CA LEU A 221 -7.23 -0.59 15.99
C LEU A 221 -8.35 0.28 15.42
N ASP A 222 -8.73 0.08 14.16
CA ASP A 222 -9.82 0.83 13.51
C ASP A 222 -11.16 0.58 14.21
N GLU A 223 -11.44 -0.66 14.63
CA GLU A 223 -12.65 -0.98 15.40
C GLU A 223 -12.63 -0.32 16.78
N GLN A 224 -11.50 -0.31 17.47
CA GLN A 224 -11.36 0.41 18.74
C GLN A 224 -11.59 1.92 18.57
N MET A 225 -11.05 2.51 17.49
CA MET A 225 -11.32 3.92 17.17
C MET A 225 -12.80 4.17 16.95
N ARG A 226 -13.50 3.27 16.24
CA ARG A 226 -14.94 3.35 16.02
C ARG A 226 -15.73 3.28 17.31
N VAL A 227 -15.37 2.42 18.23
CA VAL A 227 -16.03 2.28 19.54
C VAL A 227 -15.81 3.53 20.41
N ILE A 228 -14.57 4.03 20.47
CA ILE A 228 -14.22 5.16 21.35
C ILE A 228 -14.77 6.50 20.80
N TYR A 229 -14.68 6.74 19.50
CA TYR A 229 -14.97 8.03 18.90
C TYR A 229 -16.21 8.04 18.01
N GLY A 230 -16.71 6.89 17.61
CA GLY A 230 -17.87 6.79 16.70
C GLY A 230 -19.15 7.39 17.25
N SER A 231 -19.38 7.30 18.56
CA SER A 231 -20.54 7.90 19.24
C SER A 231 -20.39 9.42 19.46
N ALA A 232 -19.17 9.91 19.63
CA ALA A 232 -18.90 11.35 19.84
C ALA A 232 -19.14 12.18 18.56
N VAL A 233 -18.92 11.58 17.39
CA VAL A 233 -19.11 12.26 16.10
C VAL A 233 -20.58 12.39 15.71
N CYS A 234 -21.47 11.56 16.27
CA CYS A 234 -22.90 11.66 16.02
C CYS A 234 -23.57 12.80 16.81
N SER A 235 -22.99 13.22 17.94
CA SER A 235 -23.52 14.27 18.78
C SER A 235 -23.24 15.70 18.28
N THR A 236 -22.19 15.90 17.48
CA THR A 236 -21.84 17.22 16.93
C THR A 236 -22.68 17.64 15.71
N LYS A 237 -23.39 16.71 15.07
CA LYS A 237 -24.35 17.06 13.99
C LYS A 237 -25.69 17.56 14.46
N LYS A 238 -26.05 17.43 15.75
CA LYS A 238 -27.33 17.86 16.30
C LYS A 238 -27.36 19.30 16.85
N SER A 239 -26.22 19.99 16.91
CA SER A 239 -26.11 21.34 17.46
C SER A 239 -25.95 22.46 16.42
N ILE A 240 -26.11 22.17 15.11
CA ILE A 240 -25.99 23.18 14.04
C ILE A 240 -27.33 23.42 13.31
N GLU A 241 -28.42 22.75 13.71
CA GLU A 241 -29.76 22.95 13.12
C GLU A 241 -30.76 23.55 14.12
N THR A 242 -30.39 24.51 14.92
CA THR A 242 -31.33 25.43 15.60
C THR A 242 -30.56 26.68 16.05
N ASP A 243 -30.53 27.68 15.16
CA ASP A 243 -30.83 29.10 15.45
C ASP A 243 -30.82 29.90 14.14
#